data_31391cbf93b01f59915304c781fd80e9
#
_entry.id   31391cbf93b01f59915304c781fd80e9
#
_cell.length_a   1.000
_cell.length_b   1.000
_cell.length_c   1.000
_cell.angle_alpha   90.00
_cell.angle_beta   90.00
_cell.angle_gamma   90.00
#
_symmetry.space_group_name_H-M   'P 1'
#
loop_
_entity.id
_entity.type
_entity.pdbx_description
1 polymer ?
#
loop_
_entity_poly.entity_id
_entity_poly.type
_entity_poly.pdbx_seq_one_letter_code
_entity_poly.pdbx_strand_id
1 'polypeptide(L)'
;MEITGEKLQEKINKGEKVIVELYATWCGPCKILKPIFERVANTNTTEVQMYTMDVDANKEIAASLGIRSVPTIKSFNMGKPVDTKVGLLQESQINDLVNNLVNG
;
A
#
# COMPACT_ATOMS: atom_id res chain seq x y z
N MET A 1 1.87 8.19 -4.43
CA MET A 1 3.13 8.27 -5.18
C MET A 1 3.62 6.86 -5.52
N GLU A 2 4.08 6.68 -6.75
CA GLU A 2 4.61 5.39 -7.18
C GLU A 2 5.94 5.08 -6.49
N ILE A 3 6.13 3.83 -6.09
CA ILE A 3 7.37 3.37 -5.45
C ILE A 3 7.88 2.11 -6.14
N THR A 4 9.19 1.93 -6.18
CA THR A 4 9.81 0.69 -6.65
C THR A 4 9.88 -0.31 -5.50
N GLY A 5 10.02 -1.60 -5.85
CA GLY A 5 10.18 -2.65 -4.84
C GLY A 5 11.40 -2.44 -3.96
N GLU A 6 12.50 -1.99 -4.55
CA GLU A 6 13.73 -1.70 -3.81
C GLU A 6 13.53 -0.60 -2.77
N LYS A 7 12.88 0.50 -3.18
CA LYS A 7 12.60 1.61 -2.25
C LYS A 7 11.63 1.21 -1.16
N LEU A 8 10.61 0.42 -1.51
CA LEU A 8 9.66 -0.08 -0.53
C LEU A 8 10.36 -0.93 0.52
N GLN A 9 11.25 -1.83 0.08
CA GLN A 9 11.99 -2.68 1.01
C GLN A 9 12.86 -1.86 1.95
N GLU A 10 13.51 -0.80 1.44
CA GLU A 10 14.30 0.11 2.28
C GLU A 10 13.45 0.72 3.39
N LYS A 11 12.26 1.21 3.05
CA LYS A 11 11.37 1.84 4.02
C LYS A 11 10.87 0.85 5.07
N ILE A 12 10.54 -0.36 4.64
CA ILE A 12 10.14 -1.42 5.56
C ILE A 12 11.29 -1.74 6.52
N ASN A 13 12.50 -1.89 5.99
CA ASN A 13 13.69 -2.21 6.79
C ASN A 13 14.03 -1.12 7.79
N LYS A 14 13.73 0.14 7.48
CA LYS A 14 13.94 1.27 8.38
C LYS A 14 12.86 1.36 9.47
N GLY A 15 11.86 0.52 9.42
CA GLY A 15 10.78 0.51 10.40
C GLY A 15 9.75 1.62 10.23
N GLU A 16 9.68 2.24 9.06
CA GLU A 16 8.76 3.34 8.79
C GLU A 16 7.31 2.86 8.71
N LYS A 17 6.37 3.75 8.98
CA LYS A 17 4.94 3.48 8.83
C LYS A 17 4.56 3.70 7.37
N VAL A 18 4.24 2.61 6.68
CA VAL A 18 4.03 2.61 5.23
C VAL A 18 2.75 1.87 4.88
N ILE A 19 1.97 2.46 3.97
CA ILE A 19 0.84 1.79 3.33
C ILE A 19 1.13 1.76 1.84
N VAL A 20 1.01 0.59 1.22
CA VAL A 20 1.23 0.43 -0.21
C VAL A 20 0.04 -0.24 -0.87
N GLU A 21 -0.43 0.36 -1.98
CA GLU A 21 -1.42 -0.25 -2.86
C GLU A 21 -0.69 -0.97 -3.98
N LEU A 22 -0.90 -2.28 -4.05
CA LEU A 22 -0.27 -3.15 -5.04
C LEU A 22 -1.28 -3.37 -6.17
N TYR A 23 -0.91 -2.99 -7.37
CA TYR A 23 -1.80 -3.00 -8.52
C TYR A 23 -1.13 -3.57 -9.76
N ALA A 24 -1.93 -3.80 -10.81
CA ALA A 24 -1.44 -4.11 -12.14
C ALA A 24 -2.15 -3.21 -13.14
N THR A 25 -1.46 -2.89 -14.25
CA THR A 25 -2.02 -1.98 -15.26
C THR A 25 -3.23 -2.54 -15.98
N TRP A 26 -3.35 -3.88 -16.05
CA TRP A 26 -4.46 -4.56 -16.71
C TRP A 26 -5.67 -4.79 -15.80
N CYS A 27 -5.58 -4.42 -14.55
CA CYS A 27 -6.56 -4.75 -13.52
C CYS A 27 -7.67 -3.69 -13.46
N GLY A 28 -8.91 -4.07 -13.77
CA GLY A 28 -10.06 -3.17 -13.73
C GLY A 28 -10.34 -2.59 -12.37
N PRO A 29 -10.52 -3.41 -11.31
CA PRO A 29 -10.75 -2.90 -9.95
C PRO A 29 -9.63 -1.99 -9.44
N CYS A 30 -8.39 -2.22 -9.88
CA CYS A 30 -7.26 -1.36 -9.51
C CYS A 30 -7.47 0.06 -10.01
N LYS A 31 -8.04 0.22 -11.21
CA LYS A 31 -8.31 1.54 -11.78
C LYS A 31 -9.37 2.30 -11.01
N ILE A 32 -10.28 1.60 -10.34
CA ILE A 32 -11.30 2.21 -9.49
C ILE A 32 -10.69 2.59 -8.13
N LEU A 33 -9.89 1.73 -7.57
CA LEU A 33 -9.28 1.96 -6.24
C LEU A 33 -8.23 3.06 -6.26
N LYS A 34 -7.46 3.18 -7.33
CA LYS A 34 -6.34 4.11 -7.40
C LYS A 34 -6.72 5.56 -7.06
N PRO A 35 -7.76 6.16 -7.68
CA PRO A 35 -8.12 7.54 -7.31
C PRO A 35 -8.62 7.66 -5.88
N ILE A 36 -9.26 6.63 -5.35
CA ILE A 36 -9.72 6.63 -3.95
C ILE A 36 -8.52 6.65 -3.02
N PHE A 37 -7.55 5.77 -3.28
CA PHE A 37 -6.32 5.67 -2.51
C PHE A 37 -5.52 6.98 -2.58
N GLU A 38 -5.37 7.53 -3.78
CA GLU A 38 -4.63 8.77 -4.00
C GLU A 38 -5.28 9.96 -3.29
N ARG A 39 -6.60 9.99 -3.21
CA ARG A 39 -7.31 11.04 -2.47
C ARG A 39 -6.94 11.01 -1.00
N VAL A 40 -6.92 9.84 -0.40
CA VAL A 40 -6.50 9.70 1.00
C VAL A 40 -5.02 10.08 1.16
N ALA A 41 -4.17 9.64 0.24
CA ALA A 41 -2.74 9.96 0.26
C ALA A 41 -2.50 11.46 0.15
N ASN A 42 -3.23 12.14 -0.73
CA ASN A 42 -3.05 13.58 -0.96
C ASN A 42 -3.52 14.43 0.21
N THR A 43 -4.46 13.95 1.00
CA THR A 43 -4.97 14.68 2.16
C THR A 43 -4.34 14.21 3.48
N ASN A 44 -3.50 13.20 3.42
CA ASN A 44 -2.83 12.66 4.61
C ASN A 44 -1.77 13.64 5.12
N THR A 45 -1.91 14.04 6.39
CA THR A 45 -0.97 14.95 7.06
C THR A 45 -0.20 14.26 8.18
N THR A 46 -0.35 12.93 8.31
CA THR A 46 0.31 12.14 9.35
C THR A 46 1.71 11.70 8.88
N GLU A 47 2.44 11.03 9.75
CA GLU A 47 3.74 10.44 9.44
C GLU A 47 3.64 9.18 8.57
N VAL A 48 2.43 8.67 8.35
CA VAL A 48 2.22 7.48 7.52
C VAL A 48 2.50 7.82 6.06
N GLN A 49 3.36 7.02 5.43
CA GLN A 49 3.71 7.18 4.02
C GLN A 49 2.83 6.27 3.17
N MET A 50 2.30 6.81 2.08
CA MET A 50 1.36 6.08 1.22
C MET A 50 1.89 6.03 -0.22
N TYR A 51 2.00 4.82 -0.74
CA TYR A 51 2.57 4.57 -2.07
C TYR A 51 1.72 3.61 -2.88
N THR A 52 1.93 3.63 -4.18
CA THR A 52 1.40 2.62 -5.10
C THR A 52 2.58 1.89 -5.74
N MET A 53 2.42 0.59 -6.01
CA MET A 53 3.46 -0.20 -6.64
C MET A 53 2.86 -1.16 -7.67
N ASP A 54 3.43 -1.13 -8.88
CA ASP A 54 3.06 -2.05 -9.96
C ASP A 54 3.69 -3.42 -9.70
N VAL A 55 2.89 -4.45 -9.51
CA VAL A 55 3.39 -5.79 -9.21
C VAL A 55 4.11 -6.43 -10.40
N ASP A 56 3.72 -6.08 -11.63
CA ASP A 56 4.36 -6.65 -12.82
C ASP A 56 5.75 -6.05 -13.05
N ALA A 57 5.96 -4.81 -12.64
CA ALA A 57 7.25 -4.15 -12.71
C ALA A 57 8.15 -4.50 -11.51
N ASN A 58 7.60 -5.13 -10.47
CA ASN A 58 8.31 -5.41 -9.21
C ASN A 58 7.99 -6.81 -8.71
N LYS A 59 8.14 -7.81 -9.58
CA LYS A 59 7.70 -9.19 -9.31
C LYS A 59 8.35 -9.83 -8.10
N GLU A 60 9.64 -9.59 -7.89
CA GLU A 60 10.37 -10.19 -6.78
C GLU A 60 9.83 -9.76 -5.42
N ILE A 61 9.69 -8.44 -5.24
CA ILE A 61 9.20 -7.92 -3.95
C ILE A 61 7.72 -8.27 -3.77
N ALA A 62 6.92 -8.23 -4.83
CA ALA A 62 5.52 -8.63 -4.76
C ALA A 62 5.39 -10.09 -4.29
N ALA A 63 6.20 -10.98 -4.84
CA ALA A 63 6.22 -12.38 -4.43
C ALA A 63 6.65 -12.53 -2.97
N SER A 64 7.69 -11.81 -2.55
CA SER A 64 8.19 -11.87 -1.18
C SER A 64 7.18 -11.34 -0.16
N LEU A 65 6.31 -10.42 -0.58
CA LEU A 65 5.23 -9.91 0.27
C LEU A 65 4.00 -10.81 0.26
N GLY A 66 4.02 -11.90 -0.50
CA GLY A 66 2.91 -12.84 -0.57
C GLY A 66 1.70 -12.32 -1.36
N ILE A 67 1.92 -11.44 -2.33
CA ILE A 67 0.83 -10.88 -3.13
C ILE A 67 0.36 -11.91 -4.14
N ARG A 68 -0.92 -12.28 -4.06
CA ARG A 68 -1.54 -13.28 -4.95
C ARG A 68 -2.59 -12.72 -5.87
N SER A 69 -3.11 -11.55 -5.53
CA SER A 69 -4.16 -10.90 -6.32
C SER A 69 -4.02 -9.40 -6.21
N VAL A 70 -4.62 -8.69 -7.16
CA VAL A 70 -4.64 -7.22 -7.19
C VAL A 70 -6.07 -6.75 -7.33
N PRO A 71 -6.43 -5.60 -6.73
CA PRO A 71 -5.58 -4.80 -5.87
C PRO A 71 -5.43 -5.41 -4.48
N THR A 72 -4.30 -5.16 -3.85
CA THR A 72 -4.06 -5.50 -2.44
C THR A 72 -3.43 -4.29 -1.78
N ILE A 73 -3.89 -3.93 -0.59
CA ILE A 73 -3.29 -2.88 0.21
C ILE A 73 -2.64 -3.53 1.44
N LYS A 74 -1.36 -3.24 1.65
CA LYS A 74 -0.62 -3.72 2.81
C LYS A 74 -0.08 -2.55 3.59
N SER A 75 -0.06 -2.69 4.91
CA SER A 75 0.55 -1.71 5.79
C SER A 75 1.68 -2.35 6.61
N PHE A 76 2.67 -1.53 6.95
CA PHE A 76 3.87 -1.96 7.67
C PHE A 76 4.21 -0.96 8.76
N ASN A 77 4.73 -1.48 9.86
CA ASN A 77 5.26 -0.67 10.96
C ASN A 77 6.35 -1.46 11.66
N MET A 78 7.44 -0.80 11.98
CA MET A 78 8.57 -1.40 12.71
C MET A 78 9.13 -2.64 11.99
N GLY A 79 9.10 -2.63 10.65
CA GLY A 79 9.63 -3.71 9.82
C GLY A 79 8.69 -4.90 9.64
N LYS A 80 7.46 -4.81 10.12
CA LYS A 80 6.51 -5.94 10.10
C LYS A 80 5.20 -5.56 9.42
N PRO A 81 4.55 -6.51 8.73
CA PRO A 81 3.21 -6.27 8.19
C PRO A 81 2.21 -6.10 9.35
N VAL A 82 1.31 -5.15 9.20
CA VAL A 82 0.24 -4.85 10.17
C VAL A 82 -1.11 -5.32 9.65
N ASP A 83 -1.50 -4.83 8.46
CA ASP A 83 -2.77 -5.17 7.83
C ASP A 83 -2.57 -5.56 6.37
N THR A 84 -3.45 -6.42 5.88
CA THR A 84 -3.55 -6.79 4.47
C THR A 84 -5.03 -6.79 4.08
N LYS A 85 -5.37 -5.99 3.05
CA LYS A 85 -6.74 -5.91 2.53
C LYS A 85 -6.71 -6.23 1.04
N VAL A 86 -7.52 -7.19 0.63
CA VAL A 86 -7.60 -7.63 -0.77
C VAL A 86 -8.89 -7.10 -1.39
N GLY A 87 -8.79 -6.57 -2.60
CA GLY A 87 -9.94 -6.11 -3.36
C GLY A 87 -10.22 -4.63 -3.19
N LEU A 88 -11.36 -4.20 -3.73
CA LEU A 88 -11.76 -2.81 -3.72
C LEU A 88 -12.18 -2.37 -2.31
N LEU A 89 -11.62 -1.27 -1.85
CA LEU A 89 -11.94 -0.70 -0.54
C LEU A 89 -12.66 0.64 -0.69
N GLN A 90 -13.46 0.97 0.31
CA GLN A 90 -14.02 2.30 0.45
C GLN A 90 -12.99 3.24 1.07
N GLU A 91 -13.17 4.53 0.85
CA GLU A 91 -12.26 5.54 1.40
C GLU A 91 -12.15 5.45 2.93
N SER A 92 -13.27 5.21 3.62
CA SER A 92 -13.27 5.07 5.09
C SER A 92 -12.38 3.91 5.57
N GLN A 93 -12.34 2.82 4.80
CA GLN A 93 -11.52 1.66 5.14
C GLN A 93 -10.02 1.98 5.00
N ILE A 94 -9.66 2.80 3.99
CA ILE A 94 -8.28 3.25 3.82
C ILE A 94 -7.90 4.20 4.95
N ASN A 95 -8.80 5.10 5.32
CA ASN A 95 -8.57 5.99 6.47
C ASN A 95 -8.36 5.21 7.75
N ASP A 96 -9.07 4.10 7.94
CA ASP A 96 -8.90 3.23 9.11
C ASP A 96 -7.49 2.63 9.15
N LEU A 97 -6.95 2.25 7.99
CA LEU A 97 -5.58 1.73 7.91
C LEU A 97 -4.56 2.79 8.36
N VAL A 98 -4.75 4.03 7.92
CA VAL A 98 -3.90 5.14 8.34
C VAL A 98 -3.99 5.34 9.84
N ASN A 99 -5.21 5.39 10.38
CA ASN A 99 -5.43 5.60 11.82
C ASN A 99 -4.81 4.48 12.67
N ASN A 100 -4.90 3.23 12.20
CA ASN A 100 -4.28 2.11 12.89
C ASN A 100 -2.77 2.27 13.01
N LEU A 101 -2.12 2.78 11.97
CA LEU A 101 -0.67 3.03 12.01
C LEU A 101 -0.32 4.22 12.88
N VAL A 102 -1.12 5.29 12.84
CA VAL A 102 -0.89 6.47 13.67
C VAL A 102 -0.97 6.11 15.15
N ASN A 103 -1.94 5.27 15.52
CA ASN A 103 -2.18 4.87 16.91
C ASN A 103 -1.36 3.66 17.35
N GLY A 104 -0.65 3.03 16.41
CA GLY A 104 0.10 1.80 16.67
C GLY A 104 1.55 1.98 17.12
#